data_e965f39ee7784081b77900d5188aa417
#
_entry.id   e965f39ee7784081b77900d5188aa417
#
_cell.length_a   1.000
_cell.length_b   1.000
_cell.length_c   1.000
_cell.angle_alpha   90.00
_cell.angle_beta   90.00
_cell.angle_gamma   90.00
#
_symmetry.space_group_name_H-M   'P 1'
#
loop_
_entity.id
_entity.type
_entity.pdbx_description
1 polymer ?
#
loop_
_entity_poly.entity_id
_entity_poly.type
_entity_poly.pdbx_seq_one_letter_code
_entity_poly.pdbx_strand_id
1 'polypeptide(L)'
;MGSHTIQSKGAIALIVVAAALAMFMSALDGTIVNIALPTISSDFGLTTSTVSWVSTIYLLVSAGSLFLMGKLINVAGYKKIFILGFLLFTIGSFACGFLPVILGSFPLLLVSRVFQALGGSIMIVIAPAIISNYLPDEKQAKGLAIVMMLASLATALGPTIGGLVTEYLNWSWIFFINVPVGIFAIILGFIVFPKKTDEKKTTMKGFDGVGAGLIFVGLAALLFLFSEGSSLGWTSLPIILSIVLTIAGIGGFIIREHRARDPVLDLRFFRNPSFVIIVVINALLFGIFAGANYLLPFYLQLIQGLSTFNAGLILTALSIGLMIAGFIAGQVYMKLIGKLKYLLMGGTLLVAAGFFLLSRLHPWSGLGIVAAGLVLIGLGLGFTTVPITTMILKSAPPEKAGMASSISGLMRFAPMTIGIAVFNVILIAGVKYLAGVNGIVSKPPADIAANILTSGFDLCFFIGLILAAVVFILCFFVSEKRLAMVKETVSE
;
A
#
# COMPACT_ATOMS: atom_id res chain seq x y z
N MET A 1 10.25 -27.15 17.12
CA MET A 1 9.56 -25.87 17.31
C MET A 1 8.68 -25.95 18.53
N GLY A 2 9.10 -25.35 19.66
CA GLY A 2 8.25 -25.29 20.86
C GLY A 2 7.26 -24.13 20.68
N SER A 3 6.09 -24.39 20.13
CA SER A 3 5.02 -23.40 20.05
C SER A 3 4.46 -23.19 21.47
N HIS A 4 4.54 -21.97 21.99
CA HIS A 4 3.82 -21.56 23.20
C HIS A 4 2.31 -21.42 22.89
N THR A 5 1.67 -22.52 22.47
CA THR A 5 0.26 -22.53 22.13
C THR A 5 -0.59 -22.25 23.36
N ILE A 6 -1.28 -21.12 23.32
CA ILE A 6 -2.21 -20.74 24.39
C ILE A 6 -3.50 -21.53 24.22
N GLN A 7 -3.90 -22.26 25.26
CA GLN A 7 -5.09 -23.13 25.22
C GLN A 7 -6.37 -22.45 25.74
N SER A 8 -6.24 -21.41 26.56
CA SER A 8 -7.40 -20.68 27.08
C SER A 8 -8.16 -19.93 25.97
N LYS A 9 -9.47 -20.18 25.85
CA LYS A 9 -10.34 -19.53 24.87
C LYS A 9 -10.30 -17.99 24.99
N GLY A 10 -10.26 -17.45 26.21
CA GLY A 10 -10.20 -16.02 26.45
C GLY A 10 -8.87 -15.40 25.99
N ALA A 11 -7.74 -16.05 26.29
CA ALA A 11 -6.43 -15.57 25.88
C ALA A 11 -6.25 -15.65 24.34
N ILE A 12 -6.78 -16.68 23.68
CA ILE A 12 -6.79 -16.77 22.21
C ILE A 12 -7.58 -15.61 21.61
N ALA A 13 -8.77 -15.30 22.15
CA ALA A 13 -9.58 -14.17 21.66
C ALA A 13 -8.84 -12.83 21.79
N LEU A 14 -8.18 -12.59 22.93
CA LEU A 14 -7.40 -11.36 23.16
C LEU A 14 -6.20 -11.24 22.22
N ILE A 15 -5.53 -12.36 21.90
CA ILE A 15 -4.43 -12.38 20.91
C ILE A 15 -4.94 -12.05 19.51
N VAL A 16 -6.08 -12.62 19.10
CA VAL A 16 -6.69 -12.32 17.80
C VAL A 16 -7.10 -10.85 17.75
N VAL A 17 -7.64 -10.28 18.83
CA VAL A 17 -7.97 -8.84 18.93
C VAL A 17 -6.72 -7.99 18.81
N ALA A 18 -5.63 -8.32 19.49
CA ALA A 18 -4.37 -7.57 19.40
C ALA A 18 -3.79 -7.57 17.97
N ALA A 19 -3.77 -8.73 17.31
CA ALA A 19 -3.33 -8.84 15.92
C ALA A 19 -4.27 -8.09 14.95
N ALA A 20 -5.58 -8.18 15.18
CA ALA A 20 -6.58 -7.50 14.39
C ALA A 20 -6.50 -5.97 14.51
N LEU A 21 -6.26 -5.43 15.71
CA LEU A 21 -6.02 -4.00 15.93
C LEU A 21 -4.81 -3.50 15.16
N ALA A 22 -3.72 -4.28 15.13
CA ALA A 22 -2.52 -3.90 14.38
C ALA A 22 -2.82 -3.76 12.87
N MET A 23 -3.46 -4.77 12.27
CA MET A 23 -3.82 -4.71 10.84
C MET A 23 -4.89 -3.65 10.56
N PHE A 24 -5.90 -3.53 11.44
CA PHE A 24 -6.96 -2.53 11.30
C PHE A 24 -6.40 -1.11 11.26
N MET A 25 -5.58 -0.74 12.24
CA MET A 25 -5.01 0.62 12.31
C MET A 25 -4.09 0.92 11.14
N SER A 26 -3.21 -0.02 10.75
CA SER A 26 -2.33 0.17 9.61
C SER A 26 -3.10 0.30 8.29
N ALA A 27 -4.17 -0.49 8.11
CA ALA A 27 -5.01 -0.43 6.92
C ALA A 27 -5.87 0.86 6.88
N LEU A 28 -6.41 1.28 8.02
CA LEU A 28 -7.17 2.51 8.15
C LEU A 28 -6.30 3.72 7.80
N ASP A 29 -5.11 3.82 8.42
CA ASP A 29 -4.18 4.94 8.18
C ASP A 29 -3.75 5.03 6.72
N GLY A 30 -3.54 3.89 6.06
CA GLY A 30 -3.18 3.85 4.64
C GLY A 30 -4.25 4.41 3.69
N THR A 31 -5.50 4.53 4.12
CA THR A 31 -6.62 4.98 3.27
C THR A 31 -7.26 6.28 3.74
N ILE A 32 -7.31 6.53 5.05
CA ILE A 32 -7.96 7.70 5.65
C ILE A 32 -7.29 9.02 5.24
N VAL A 33 -5.98 9.01 4.99
CA VAL A 33 -5.20 10.20 4.66
C VAL A 33 -5.53 10.72 3.26
N ASN A 34 -5.78 9.82 2.30
CA ASN A 34 -5.94 10.21 0.90
C ASN A 34 -7.11 11.19 0.68
N ILE A 35 -8.22 11.03 1.42
CA ILE A 35 -9.38 11.92 1.30
C ILE A 35 -9.12 13.33 1.85
N ALA A 36 -8.17 13.46 2.78
CA ALA A 36 -7.79 14.73 3.38
C ALA A 36 -6.69 15.49 2.58
N LEU A 37 -6.04 14.85 1.60
CA LEU A 37 -4.95 15.47 0.84
C LEU A 37 -5.33 16.80 0.16
N PRO A 38 -6.51 16.95 -0.47
CA PRO A 38 -6.91 18.25 -1.03
C PRO A 38 -6.99 19.34 0.03
N THR A 39 -7.54 19.05 1.22
CA THR A 39 -7.62 19.99 2.33
C THR A 39 -6.22 20.35 2.86
N ILE A 40 -5.34 19.37 3.07
CA ILE A 40 -3.94 19.60 3.48
C ILE A 40 -3.22 20.45 2.43
N SER A 41 -3.44 20.17 1.14
CA SER A 41 -2.88 20.94 0.02
C SER A 41 -3.30 22.42 0.09
N SER A 42 -4.58 22.66 0.36
CA SER A 42 -5.14 24.01 0.49
C SER A 42 -4.58 24.75 1.71
N ASP A 43 -4.53 24.08 2.87
CA ASP A 43 -4.09 24.70 4.14
C ASP A 43 -2.63 25.16 4.10
N PHE A 44 -1.76 24.38 3.44
CA PHE A 44 -0.33 24.71 3.30
C PHE A 44 0.02 25.41 1.98
N GLY A 45 -0.95 25.68 1.09
CA GLY A 45 -0.71 26.27 -0.22
C GLY A 45 0.18 25.42 -1.13
N LEU A 46 0.04 24.09 -1.08
CA LEU A 46 0.91 23.14 -1.77
C LEU A 46 0.34 22.71 -3.11
N THR A 47 1.24 22.26 -4.00
CA THR A 47 0.85 21.56 -5.23
C THR A 47 0.42 20.12 -4.93
N THR A 48 -0.32 19.49 -5.84
CA THR A 48 -0.66 18.06 -5.78
C THR A 48 0.59 17.18 -5.68
N SER A 49 1.68 17.56 -6.37
CA SER A 49 2.97 16.87 -6.29
C SER A 49 3.52 16.88 -4.87
N THR A 50 3.61 18.06 -4.27
CA THR A 50 4.21 18.22 -2.93
C THR A 50 3.36 17.52 -1.86
N VAL A 51 2.03 17.64 -1.89
CA VAL A 51 1.17 17.00 -0.90
C VAL A 51 1.13 15.47 -1.03
N SER A 52 1.43 14.92 -2.23
CA SER A 52 1.51 13.46 -2.43
C SER A 52 2.54 12.79 -1.52
N TRP A 53 3.57 13.54 -1.08
CA TRP A 53 4.58 13.04 -0.16
C TRP A 53 4.01 12.55 1.17
N VAL A 54 2.86 13.05 1.61
CA VAL A 54 2.20 12.57 2.85
C VAL A 54 1.88 11.09 2.76
N SER A 55 1.35 10.62 1.63
CA SER A 55 1.06 9.19 1.39
C SER A 55 2.29 8.44 0.92
N THR A 56 3.08 9.03 0.02
CA THR A 56 4.24 8.41 -0.62
C THR A 56 5.33 8.05 0.40
N ILE A 57 5.68 8.96 1.34
CA ILE A 57 6.71 8.71 2.34
C ILE A 57 6.32 7.59 3.31
N TYR A 58 5.04 7.51 3.67
CA TYR A 58 4.51 6.42 4.50
C TYR A 58 4.66 5.06 3.80
N LEU A 59 4.25 4.96 2.54
CA LEU A 59 4.34 3.74 1.75
C LEU A 59 5.81 3.35 1.50
N LEU A 60 6.68 4.32 1.19
CA LEU A 60 8.10 4.12 0.97
C LEU A 60 8.80 3.55 2.22
N VAL A 61 8.62 4.23 3.35
CA VAL A 61 9.21 3.78 4.63
C VAL A 61 8.66 2.43 5.02
N SER A 62 7.35 2.20 4.82
CA SER A 62 6.74 0.89 5.06
C SER A 62 7.38 -0.18 4.18
N ALA A 63 7.50 0.04 2.87
CA ALA A 63 8.10 -0.92 1.94
C ALA A 63 9.55 -1.26 2.32
N GLY A 64 10.37 -0.24 2.58
CA GLY A 64 11.79 -0.40 2.87
C GLY A 64 12.08 -1.05 4.23
N SER A 65 11.16 -0.92 5.19
CA SER A 65 11.37 -1.43 6.55
C SER A 65 10.79 -2.83 6.81
N LEU A 66 9.91 -3.36 5.93
CA LEU A 66 9.23 -4.66 6.15
C LEU A 66 10.20 -5.81 6.50
N PHE A 67 11.28 -5.95 5.73
CA PHE A 67 12.27 -7.02 5.96
C PHE A 67 12.99 -6.87 7.29
N LEU A 68 13.40 -5.64 7.63
CA LEU A 68 14.04 -5.34 8.90
C LEU A 68 13.12 -5.65 10.07
N MET A 69 11.85 -5.26 9.98
CA MET A 69 10.85 -5.49 11.04
C MET A 69 10.57 -6.98 11.23
N GLY A 70 10.53 -7.78 10.16
CA GLY A 70 10.42 -9.23 10.25
C GLY A 70 11.59 -9.87 11.01
N LYS A 71 12.81 -9.42 10.78
CA LYS A 71 14.00 -9.89 11.51
C LYS A 71 13.98 -9.45 12.98
N LEU A 72 13.59 -8.21 13.25
CA LEU A 72 13.50 -7.66 14.61
C LEU A 72 12.55 -8.45 15.51
N ILE A 73 11.43 -8.96 14.98
CA ILE A 73 10.51 -9.82 15.72
C ILE A 73 11.23 -11.06 16.28
N ASN A 74 12.06 -11.71 15.43
CA ASN A 74 12.79 -12.92 15.81
C ASN A 74 13.91 -12.66 16.83
N VAL A 75 14.44 -11.43 16.88
CA VAL A 75 15.54 -11.04 17.78
C VAL A 75 15.03 -10.54 19.12
N ALA A 76 14.05 -9.64 19.09
CA ALA A 76 13.57 -8.94 20.28
C ALA A 76 12.31 -9.56 20.92
N GLY A 77 11.64 -10.46 20.18
CA GLY A 77 10.41 -11.15 20.60
C GLY A 77 9.14 -10.37 20.31
N TYR A 78 8.05 -11.12 20.20
CA TYR A 78 6.74 -10.60 19.76
C TYR A 78 6.21 -9.48 20.66
N LYS A 79 6.25 -9.64 22.00
CA LYS A 79 5.73 -8.65 22.94
C LYS A 79 6.40 -7.29 22.80
N LYS A 80 7.73 -7.27 22.79
CA LYS A 80 8.49 -6.00 22.73
C LYS A 80 8.26 -5.30 21.41
N ILE A 81 8.28 -6.07 20.31
CA ILE A 81 8.10 -5.48 18.97
C ILE A 81 6.66 -5.03 18.75
N PHE A 82 5.65 -5.74 19.28
CA PHE A 82 4.27 -5.29 19.25
C PHE A 82 4.10 -3.94 19.96
N ILE A 83 4.60 -3.83 21.20
CA ILE A 83 4.52 -2.59 21.99
C ILE A 83 5.28 -1.45 21.29
N LEU A 84 6.50 -1.73 20.77
CA LEU A 84 7.30 -0.74 20.04
C LEU A 84 6.57 -0.25 18.77
N GLY A 85 5.95 -1.16 18.01
CA GLY A 85 5.19 -0.81 16.82
C GLY A 85 4.03 0.14 17.12
N PHE A 86 3.22 -0.19 18.12
CA PHE A 86 2.13 0.69 18.53
C PHE A 86 2.63 2.00 19.15
N LEU A 87 3.71 1.97 19.90
CA LEU A 87 4.30 3.19 20.49
C LEU A 87 4.78 4.15 19.40
N LEU A 88 5.57 3.67 18.43
CA LEU A 88 6.05 4.49 17.31
C LEU A 88 4.89 5.01 16.46
N PHE A 89 3.90 4.16 16.19
CA PHE A 89 2.73 4.54 15.42
C PHE A 89 1.90 5.61 16.14
N THR A 90 1.65 5.44 17.44
CA THR A 90 0.83 6.35 18.26
C THR A 90 1.52 7.71 18.43
N ILE A 91 2.83 7.71 18.76
CA ILE A 91 3.60 8.95 18.88
C ILE A 91 3.70 9.64 17.51
N GLY A 92 3.98 8.88 16.44
CA GLY A 92 4.01 9.40 15.08
C GLY A 92 2.67 9.99 14.65
N SER A 93 1.56 9.31 14.97
CA SER A 93 0.20 9.82 14.71
C SER A 93 -0.09 11.11 15.48
N PHE A 94 0.22 11.16 16.77
CA PHE A 94 0.08 12.38 17.55
C PHE A 94 0.91 13.52 16.95
N ALA A 95 2.17 13.25 16.60
CA ALA A 95 3.06 14.24 16.00
C ALA A 95 2.54 14.73 14.62
N CYS A 96 1.97 13.84 13.79
CA CYS A 96 1.36 14.21 12.50
C CYS A 96 0.19 15.19 12.66
N GLY A 97 -0.65 15.01 13.67
CA GLY A 97 -1.77 15.92 13.93
C GLY A 97 -1.38 17.20 14.65
N PHE A 98 -0.32 17.18 15.48
CA PHE A 98 0.00 18.25 16.39
C PHE A 98 1.07 19.22 15.84
N LEU A 99 2.24 18.69 15.47
CA LEU A 99 3.41 19.53 15.12
C LEU A 99 3.19 20.41 13.88
N PRO A 100 2.63 19.91 12.76
CA PRO A 100 2.43 20.73 11.57
C PRO A 100 1.47 21.88 11.80
N VAL A 101 0.42 21.67 12.62
CA VAL A 101 -0.61 22.67 12.90
C VAL A 101 -0.03 23.79 13.78
N ILE A 102 0.69 23.46 14.87
CA ILE A 102 1.20 24.46 15.81
C ILE A 102 2.36 25.26 15.20
N LEU A 103 3.24 24.59 14.43
CA LEU A 103 4.44 25.21 13.88
C LEU A 103 4.27 25.69 12.43
N GLY A 104 3.09 25.51 11.81
CA GLY A 104 2.82 25.92 10.44
C GLY A 104 3.75 25.27 9.41
N SER A 105 4.22 24.02 9.66
CA SER A 105 5.33 23.43 8.91
C SER A 105 4.97 22.08 8.29
N PHE A 106 4.79 22.07 6.98
CA PHE A 106 4.56 20.83 6.21
C PHE A 106 5.71 19.80 6.33
N PRO A 107 7.01 20.16 6.29
CA PRO A 107 8.09 19.20 6.48
C PRO A 107 7.99 18.41 7.79
N LEU A 108 7.47 19.00 8.87
CA LEU A 108 7.25 18.29 10.14
C LEU A 108 6.18 17.20 10.03
N LEU A 109 5.16 17.40 9.18
CA LEU A 109 4.21 16.34 8.84
C LEU A 109 4.93 15.16 8.21
N LEU A 110 5.81 15.41 7.24
CA LEU A 110 6.56 14.34 6.56
C LEU A 110 7.49 13.58 7.52
N VAL A 111 8.23 14.29 8.37
CA VAL A 111 9.07 13.66 9.39
C VAL A 111 8.24 12.82 10.35
N SER A 112 7.11 13.32 10.82
CA SER A 112 6.19 12.58 11.69
C SER A 112 5.64 11.33 11.00
N ARG A 113 5.34 11.42 9.70
CA ARG A 113 4.91 10.28 8.86
C ARG A 113 5.98 9.19 8.76
N VAL A 114 7.28 9.53 8.75
CA VAL A 114 8.36 8.52 8.79
C VAL A 114 8.27 7.68 10.07
N PHE A 115 8.15 8.31 11.23
CA PHE A 115 8.03 7.59 12.51
C PHE A 115 6.76 6.75 12.57
N GLN A 116 5.64 7.30 12.11
CA GLN A 116 4.36 6.58 12.03
C GLN A 116 4.46 5.36 11.11
N ALA A 117 5.10 5.49 9.94
CA ALA A 117 5.29 4.42 8.98
C ALA A 117 6.18 3.27 9.51
N LEU A 118 7.22 3.59 10.28
CA LEU A 118 8.03 2.57 10.97
C LEU A 118 7.17 1.75 11.94
N GLY A 119 6.30 2.42 12.71
CA GLY A 119 5.32 1.73 13.56
C GLY A 119 4.34 0.89 12.76
N GLY A 120 3.77 1.44 11.68
CA GLY A 120 2.85 0.77 10.77
C GLY A 120 3.44 -0.49 10.11
N SER A 121 4.71 -0.43 9.69
CA SER A 121 5.40 -1.58 9.10
C SER A 121 5.59 -2.72 10.11
N ILE A 122 5.89 -2.40 11.37
CA ILE A 122 5.89 -3.40 12.44
C ILE A 122 4.51 -4.05 12.57
N MET A 123 3.45 -3.24 12.58
CA MET A 123 2.08 -3.73 12.77
C MET A 123 1.65 -4.67 11.64
N ILE A 124 2.02 -4.38 10.40
CA ILE A 124 1.74 -5.25 9.23
C ILE A 124 2.41 -6.61 9.37
N VAL A 125 3.67 -6.64 9.79
CA VAL A 125 4.46 -7.88 9.87
C VAL A 125 4.10 -8.69 11.11
N ILE A 126 3.86 -8.03 12.25
CA ILE A 126 3.65 -8.71 13.53
C ILE A 126 2.27 -9.37 13.64
N ALA A 127 1.24 -8.81 13.01
CA ALA A 127 -0.12 -9.31 13.13
C ALA A 127 -0.27 -10.79 12.67
N PRO A 128 0.12 -11.19 11.45
CA PRO A 128 0.08 -12.60 11.06
C PRO A 128 1.07 -13.45 11.85
N ALA A 129 2.23 -12.90 12.24
CA ALA A 129 3.25 -13.61 12.99
C ALA A 129 2.78 -14.00 14.41
N ILE A 130 2.02 -13.10 15.08
CA ILE A 130 1.39 -13.40 16.39
C ILE A 130 0.40 -14.57 16.27
N ILE A 131 -0.45 -14.55 15.23
CA ILE A 131 -1.42 -15.62 15.00
C ILE A 131 -0.72 -16.96 14.80
N SER A 132 0.32 -17.01 13.98
CA SER A 132 1.06 -18.24 13.68
C SER A 132 1.87 -18.76 14.88
N ASN A 133 2.32 -17.87 15.78
CA ASN A 133 3.16 -18.27 16.92
C ASN A 133 2.36 -18.68 18.15
N TYR A 134 1.23 -18.03 18.43
CA TYR A 134 0.50 -18.23 19.69
C TYR A 134 -0.77 -19.05 19.57
N LEU A 135 -1.35 -19.19 18.37
CA LEU A 135 -2.56 -19.98 18.18
C LEU A 135 -2.22 -21.44 17.83
N PRO A 136 -3.02 -22.42 18.31
CA PRO A 136 -2.97 -23.80 17.84
C PRO A 136 -3.19 -23.86 16.32
N ASP A 137 -2.53 -24.77 15.62
CA ASP A 137 -2.56 -24.90 14.15
C ASP A 137 -3.97 -24.93 13.58
N GLU A 138 -4.90 -25.63 14.26
CA GLU A 138 -6.32 -25.75 13.89
C GLU A 138 -7.06 -24.39 13.90
N LYS A 139 -6.57 -23.40 14.66
CA LYS A 139 -7.19 -22.08 14.83
C LYS A 139 -6.49 -20.96 14.09
N GLN A 140 -5.27 -21.20 13.58
CA GLN A 140 -4.48 -20.18 12.87
C GLN A 140 -5.20 -19.64 11.64
N ALA A 141 -5.74 -20.53 10.80
CA ALA A 141 -6.47 -20.12 9.59
C ALA A 141 -7.68 -19.23 9.92
N LYS A 142 -8.45 -19.56 10.97
CA LYS A 142 -9.58 -18.74 11.42
C LYS A 142 -9.12 -17.41 12.02
N GLY A 143 -8.04 -17.41 12.79
CA GLY A 143 -7.46 -16.18 13.34
C GLY A 143 -6.99 -15.23 12.25
N LEU A 144 -6.24 -15.72 11.26
CA LEU A 144 -5.80 -14.94 10.10
C LEU A 144 -6.99 -14.39 9.28
N ALA A 145 -8.04 -15.19 9.08
CA ALA A 145 -9.24 -14.76 8.37
C ALA A 145 -9.91 -13.56 9.09
N ILE A 146 -10.01 -13.58 10.42
CA ILE A 146 -10.57 -12.46 11.21
C ILE A 146 -9.69 -11.20 11.05
N VAL A 147 -8.37 -11.35 11.16
CA VAL A 147 -7.42 -10.24 11.01
C VAL A 147 -7.54 -9.59 9.63
N MET A 148 -7.59 -10.41 8.57
CA MET A 148 -7.73 -9.91 7.20
C MET A 148 -9.09 -9.27 6.93
N MET A 149 -10.16 -9.83 7.51
CA MET A 149 -11.51 -9.25 7.40
C MET A 149 -11.56 -7.85 8.04
N LEU A 150 -10.96 -7.67 9.23
CA LEU A 150 -10.92 -6.37 9.92
C LEU A 150 -10.01 -5.37 9.20
N ALA A 151 -8.91 -5.82 8.57
CA ALA A 151 -8.11 -4.98 7.70
C ALA A 151 -8.88 -4.48 6.47
N SER A 152 -9.66 -5.37 5.85
CA SER A 152 -10.51 -4.99 4.71
C SER A 152 -11.61 -4.01 5.11
N LEU A 153 -12.22 -4.21 6.28
CA LEU A 153 -13.22 -3.29 6.85
C LEU A 153 -12.59 -1.92 7.12
N ALA A 154 -11.39 -1.87 7.70
CA ALA A 154 -10.66 -0.62 7.94
C ALA A 154 -10.36 0.13 6.64
N THR A 155 -9.91 -0.60 5.60
CA THR A 155 -9.69 -0.03 4.27
C THR A 155 -10.99 0.55 3.69
N ALA A 156 -12.12 -0.12 3.90
CA ALA A 156 -13.42 0.33 3.42
C ALA A 156 -13.93 1.58 4.16
N LEU A 157 -13.74 1.62 5.47
CA LEU A 157 -14.21 2.74 6.30
C LEU A 157 -13.30 3.98 6.21
N GLY A 158 -12.04 3.82 5.80
CA GLY A 158 -11.05 4.90 5.78
C GLY A 158 -11.52 6.18 5.09
N PRO A 159 -11.95 6.15 3.82
CA PRO A 159 -12.40 7.35 3.12
C PRO A 159 -13.61 8.02 3.78
N THR A 160 -14.61 7.25 4.23
CA THR A 160 -15.81 7.79 4.89
C THR A 160 -15.47 8.42 6.25
N ILE A 161 -14.71 7.72 7.11
CA ILE A 161 -14.30 8.24 8.41
C ILE A 161 -13.37 9.44 8.22
N GLY A 162 -12.42 9.36 7.29
CA GLY A 162 -11.52 10.47 6.97
C GLY A 162 -12.25 11.69 6.46
N GLY A 163 -13.23 11.50 5.58
CA GLY A 163 -14.07 12.55 5.07
C GLY A 163 -14.87 13.23 6.18
N LEU A 164 -15.56 12.45 7.01
CA LEU A 164 -16.34 12.95 8.14
C LEU A 164 -15.47 13.73 9.14
N VAL A 165 -14.34 13.15 9.52
CA VAL A 165 -13.43 13.78 10.50
C VAL A 165 -12.82 15.07 9.94
N THR A 166 -12.40 15.06 8.67
CA THR A 166 -11.80 16.23 8.02
C THR A 166 -12.81 17.37 7.86
N GLU A 167 -14.06 17.05 7.52
CA GLU A 167 -15.11 18.06 7.30
C GLU A 167 -15.59 18.72 8.59
N TYR A 168 -15.85 17.93 9.66
CA TYR A 168 -16.46 18.44 10.89
C TYR A 168 -15.47 18.87 11.97
N LEU A 169 -14.24 18.36 11.94
CA LEU A 169 -13.20 18.74 12.90
C LEU A 169 -12.07 19.50 12.23
N ASN A 170 -11.19 18.87 11.58
CA ASN A 170 -10.19 19.30 10.59
C ASN A 170 -9.32 18.09 10.16
N TRP A 171 -8.44 18.27 9.18
CA TRP A 171 -7.60 17.18 8.68
C TRP A 171 -6.65 16.55 9.73
N SER A 172 -6.21 17.29 10.75
CA SER A 172 -5.29 16.76 11.76
C SER A 172 -5.91 15.65 12.61
N TRP A 173 -7.22 15.64 12.77
CA TRP A 173 -7.94 14.65 13.55
C TRP A 173 -7.92 13.25 12.93
N ILE A 174 -7.68 13.13 11.61
CA ILE A 174 -7.48 11.81 10.99
C ILE A 174 -6.30 11.05 11.61
N PHE A 175 -5.32 11.77 12.17
CA PHE A 175 -4.19 11.22 12.90
C PHE A 175 -4.52 11.01 14.38
N PHE A 176 -5.23 11.95 15.02
CA PHE A 176 -5.56 11.86 16.44
C PHE A 176 -6.47 10.68 16.79
N ILE A 177 -7.34 10.24 15.89
CA ILE A 177 -8.21 9.06 16.12
C ILE A 177 -7.39 7.77 16.38
N ASN A 178 -6.16 7.71 15.87
CA ASN A 178 -5.25 6.58 16.08
C ASN A 178 -4.72 6.54 17.53
N VAL A 179 -4.63 7.68 18.21
CA VAL A 179 -3.99 7.79 19.52
C VAL A 179 -4.70 6.98 20.60
N PRO A 180 -6.02 7.14 20.84
CA PRO A 180 -6.72 6.35 21.85
C PRO A 180 -6.69 4.84 21.55
N VAL A 181 -6.82 4.45 20.28
CA VAL A 181 -6.76 3.05 19.86
C VAL A 181 -5.34 2.48 20.07
N GLY A 182 -4.31 3.27 19.76
CA GLY A 182 -2.92 2.88 19.97
C GLY A 182 -2.57 2.70 21.45
N ILE A 183 -3.03 3.62 22.31
CA ILE A 183 -2.86 3.49 23.78
C ILE A 183 -3.56 2.22 24.28
N PHE A 184 -4.80 1.98 23.84
CA PHE A 184 -5.52 0.75 24.19
C PHE A 184 -4.77 -0.50 23.76
N ALA A 185 -4.24 -0.53 22.54
CA ALA A 185 -3.48 -1.67 22.03
C ALA A 185 -2.16 -1.91 22.78
N ILE A 186 -1.48 -0.85 23.22
CA ILE A 186 -0.28 -0.94 24.06
C ILE A 186 -0.63 -1.59 25.39
N ILE A 187 -1.68 -1.13 26.07
CA ILE A 187 -2.18 -1.70 27.33
C ILE A 187 -2.53 -3.18 27.12
N LEU A 188 -3.28 -3.49 26.06
CA LEU A 188 -3.63 -4.85 25.71
C LEU A 188 -2.38 -5.73 25.51
N GLY A 189 -1.34 -5.19 24.85
CA GLY A 189 -0.07 -5.89 24.62
C GLY A 189 0.67 -6.23 25.93
N PHE A 190 0.61 -5.36 26.94
CA PHE A 190 1.17 -5.68 28.26
C PHE A 190 0.43 -6.80 28.97
N ILE A 191 -0.90 -6.89 28.81
CA ILE A 191 -1.79 -7.86 29.47
C ILE A 191 -1.72 -9.22 28.78
N VAL A 192 -1.78 -9.24 27.44
CA VAL A 192 -2.02 -10.47 26.67
C VAL A 192 -0.76 -11.28 26.46
N PHE A 193 0.38 -10.61 26.21
CA PHE A 193 1.62 -11.35 25.96
C PHE A 193 2.32 -11.75 27.25
N PRO A 194 2.78 -13.01 27.38
CA PRO A 194 3.45 -13.52 28.57
C PRO A 194 4.72 -12.73 28.90
N LYS A 195 5.05 -12.63 30.21
CA LYS A 195 6.21 -11.87 30.72
C LYS A 195 7.55 -12.52 30.38
N LYS A 196 7.60 -13.85 30.28
CA LYS A 196 8.80 -14.63 29.91
C LYS A 196 8.41 -15.48 28.70
N THR A 197 9.00 -15.20 27.57
CA THR A 197 9.02 -16.09 26.42
C THR A 197 10.45 -16.62 26.33
N ASP A 198 10.65 -17.94 26.47
CA ASP A 198 11.91 -18.60 26.09
C ASP A 198 12.00 -18.64 24.55
N GLU A 199 11.86 -17.44 23.95
CA GLU A 199 12.06 -17.28 22.52
C GLU A 199 13.56 -17.52 22.27
N LYS A 200 13.88 -18.52 21.45
CA LYS A 200 15.25 -18.70 20.94
C LYS A 200 15.64 -17.38 20.27
N LYS A 201 16.39 -16.56 20.99
CA LYS A 201 16.91 -15.30 20.46
C LYS A 201 17.81 -15.61 19.28
N THR A 202 17.30 -15.34 18.09
CA THR A 202 18.17 -15.28 16.91
C THR A 202 19.00 -13.99 17.00
N THR A 203 20.23 -14.05 16.53
CA THR A 203 21.08 -12.86 16.48
C THR A 203 20.81 -12.09 15.20
N MET A 204 21.08 -10.77 15.19
CA MET A 204 21.09 -9.96 13.95
C MET A 204 22.21 -10.39 12.97
N LYS A 205 23.08 -11.33 13.38
CA LYS A 205 24.12 -11.90 12.50
C LYS A 205 23.46 -12.55 11.30
N GLY A 206 23.87 -12.12 10.12
CA GLY A 206 23.35 -12.61 8.83
C GLY A 206 22.31 -11.70 8.16
N PHE A 207 21.72 -10.73 8.87
CA PHE A 207 20.84 -9.76 8.20
C PHE A 207 21.64 -8.81 7.30
N ASP A 208 21.28 -8.72 6.03
CA ASP A 208 21.90 -7.79 5.10
C ASP A 208 21.29 -6.37 5.23
N GLY A 209 21.70 -5.67 6.30
CA GLY A 209 21.28 -4.27 6.51
C GLY A 209 21.78 -3.32 5.42
N VAL A 210 22.91 -3.66 4.77
CA VAL A 210 23.45 -2.86 3.65
C VAL A 210 22.56 -3.03 2.43
N GLY A 211 22.14 -4.26 2.09
CA GLY A 211 21.18 -4.52 1.01
C GLY A 211 19.85 -3.81 1.25
N ALA A 212 19.30 -3.90 2.47
CA ALA A 212 18.08 -3.18 2.84
C ALA A 212 18.23 -1.66 2.72
N GLY A 213 19.37 -1.09 3.12
CA GLY A 213 19.67 0.33 2.95
C GLY A 213 19.77 0.76 1.49
N LEU A 214 20.44 -0.05 0.65
CA LEU A 214 20.60 0.22 -0.78
C LEU A 214 19.26 0.24 -1.52
N ILE A 215 18.39 -0.74 -1.29
CA ILE A 215 17.07 -0.75 -1.93
C ILE A 215 16.21 0.41 -1.44
N PHE A 216 16.26 0.76 -0.14
CA PHE A 216 15.54 1.89 0.41
C PHE A 216 15.98 3.21 -0.25
N VAL A 217 17.29 3.48 -0.30
CA VAL A 217 17.85 4.69 -0.94
C VAL A 217 17.52 4.73 -2.42
N GLY A 218 17.66 3.59 -3.13
CA GLY A 218 17.34 3.50 -4.56
C GLY A 218 15.86 3.80 -4.85
N LEU A 219 14.93 3.26 -4.06
CA LEU A 219 13.50 3.54 -4.19
C LEU A 219 13.16 4.97 -3.80
N ALA A 220 13.76 5.51 -2.72
CA ALA A 220 13.54 6.89 -2.30
C ALA A 220 13.99 7.88 -3.38
N ALA A 221 15.16 7.65 -3.98
CA ALA A 221 15.67 8.48 -5.06
C ALA A 221 14.81 8.38 -6.33
N LEU A 222 14.33 7.18 -6.69
CA LEU A 222 13.41 6.96 -7.80
C LEU A 222 12.10 7.74 -7.61
N LEU A 223 11.57 7.73 -6.40
CA LEU A 223 10.34 8.46 -6.08
C LEU A 223 10.54 9.96 -6.10
N PHE A 224 11.66 10.46 -5.58
CA PHE A 224 12.01 11.87 -5.66
C PHE A 224 12.13 12.33 -7.11
N LEU A 225 12.77 11.52 -7.96
CA LEU A 225 12.86 11.76 -9.40
C LEU A 225 11.48 11.96 -10.03
N PHE A 226 10.53 11.07 -9.77
CA PHE A 226 9.19 11.17 -10.35
C PHE A 226 8.34 12.28 -9.72
N SER A 227 8.43 12.48 -8.40
CA SER A 227 7.63 13.52 -7.72
C SER A 227 8.09 14.93 -8.06
N GLU A 228 9.39 15.17 -8.10
CA GLU A 228 9.95 16.52 -8.21
C GLU A 228 10.54 16.84 -9.60
N GLY A 229 10.63 15.85 -10.50
CA GLY A 229 11.22 16.04 -11.82
C GLY A 229 10.57 17.14 -12.67
N SER A 230 9.25 17.28 -12.58
CA SER A 230 8.51 18.32 -13.32
C SER A 230 8.58 19.71 -12.68
N SER A 231 8.79 19.80 -11.37
CA SER A 231 8.86 21.06 -10.63
C SER A 231 10.26 21.64 -10.60
N LEU A 232 11.29 20.80 -10.37
CA LEU A 232 12.69 21.20 -10.34
C LEU A 232 13.36 21.24 -11.74
N GLY A 233 12.72 20.60 -12.72
CA GLY A 233 13.28 20.40 -14.07
C GLY A 233 14.12 19.13 -14.18
N TRP A 234 13.86 18.35 -15.23
CA TRP A 234 14.46 17.03 -15.46
C TRP A 234 16.00 17.02 -15.59
N THR A 235 16.61 18.18 -15.86
CA THR A 235 18.06 18.37 -15.99
C THR A 235 18.71 19.05 -14.78
N SER A 236 17.95 19.31 -13.70
CA SER A 236 18.47 19.92 -12.49
C SER A 236 19.40 18.97 -11.72
N LEU A 237 20.37 19.54 -10.99
CA LEU A 237 21.33 18.77 -10.21
C LEU A 237 20.68 17.80 -9.22
N PRO A 238 19.63 18.17 -8.45
CA PRO A 238 18.95 17.22 -7.55
C PRO A 238 18.35 16.03 -8.31
N ILE A 239 17.80 16.24 -9.50
CA ILE A 239 17.20 15.18 -10.31
C ILE A 239 18.28 14.25 -10.90
N ILE A 240 19.38 14.82 -11.40
CA ILE A 240 20.52 14.02 -11.87
C ILE A 240 21.10 13.17 -10.74
N LEU A 241 21.29 13.75 -9.55
CA LEU A 241 21.73 13.00 -8.36
C LEU A 241 20.76 11.90 -8.01
N SER A 242 19.45 12.11 -8.12
CA SER A 242 18.43 11.09 -7.86
C SER A 242 18.52 9.95 -8.88
N ILE A 243 18.80 10.22 -10.16
CA ILE A 243 19.04 9.16 -11.16
C ILE A 243 20.26 8.32 -10.75
N VAL A 244 21.37 8.97 -10.39
CA VAL A 244 22.59 8.28 -9.97
C VAL A 244 22.33 7.43 -8.72
N LEU A 245 21.67 7.98 -7.72
CA LEU A 245 21.32 7.25 -6.48
C LEU A 245 20.35 6.10 -6.73
N THR A 246 19.41 6.25 -7.66
CA THR A 246 18.50 5.17 -8.08
C THR A 246 19.30 4.01 -8.70
N ILE A 247 20.16 4.30 -9.67
CA ILE A 247 20.97 3.30 -10.34
C ILE A 247 21.96 2.64 -9.36
N ALA A 248 22.64 3.45 -8.55
CA ALA A 248 23.60 2.95 -7.57
C ALA A 248 22.92 2.13 -6.45
N GLY A 249 21.75 2.59 -5.95
CA GLY A 249 21.01 1.92 -4.90
C GLY A 249 20.42 0.57 -5.37
N ILE A 250 19.67 0.58 -6.48
CA ILE A 250 19.06 -0.65 -7.02
C ILE A 250 20.12 -1.59 -7.58
N GLY A 251 21.09 -1.07 -8.34
CA GLY A 251 22.21 -1.87 -8.89
C GLY A 251 23.10 -2.45 -7.78
N GLY A 252 23.45 -1.63 -6.79
CA GLY A 252 24.20 -2.07 -5.59
C GLY A 252 23.43 -3.12 -4.80
N PHE A 253 22.13 -2.99 -4.63
CA PHE A 253 21.27 -4.00 -4.02
C PHE A 253 21.33 -5.33 -4.78
N ILE A 254 21.15 -5.32 -6.10
CA ILE A 254 21.20 -6.53 -6.92
C ILE A 254 22.58 -7.22 -6.82
N ILE A 255 23.68 -6.45 -6.89
CA ILE A 255 25.03 -6.98 -6.76
C ILE A 255 25.25 -7.58 -5.36
N ARG A 256 24.75 -6.91 -4.34
CA ARG A 256 24.86 -7.34 -2.95
C ARG A 256 24.11 -8.63 -2.69
N GLU A 257 22.86 -8.74 -3.17
CA GLU A 257 22.02 -9.93 -3.03
C GLU A 257 22.62 -11.16 -3.68
N HIS A 258 23.33 -11.03 -4.81
CA HIS A 258 24.07 -12.14 -5.43
C HIS A 258 25.24 -12.66 -4.58
N ARG A 259 25.79 -11.85 -3.68
CA ARG A 259 26.95 -12.17 -2.85
C ARG A 259 26.61 -12.45 -1.38
N ALA A 260 25.41 -12.13 -0.95
CA ALA A 260 24.97 -12.29 0.43
C ALA A 260 24.79 -13.77 0.77
N ARG A 261 25.27 -14.18 1.96
CA ARG A 261 25.07 -15.56 2.47
C ARG A 261 23.61 -15.79 2.91
N ASP A 262 22.95 -14.74 3.37
CA ASP A 262 21.54 -14.76 3.84
C ASP A 262 20.83 -13.57 3.18
N PRO A 263 20.48 -13.70 1.88
CA PRO A 263 19.96 -12.59 1.10
C PRO A 263 18.59 -12.14 1.63
N VAL A 264 18.33 -10.83 1.56
CA VAL A 264 17.00 -10.26 1.86
C VAL A 264 15.98 -10.74 0.84
N LEU A 265 16.43 -10.88 -0.42
CA LEU A 265 15.64 -11.29 -1.56
C LEU A 265 16.40 -12.35 -2.39
N ASP A 266 15.95 -13.60 -2.37
CA ASP A 266 16.58 -14.63 -3.19
C ASP A 266 16.26 -14.41 -4.68
N LEU A 267 17.24 -13.90 -5.42
CA LEU A 267 17.09 -13.57 -6.84
C LEU A 267 16.82 -14.79 -7.73
N ARG A 268 16.99 -16.01 -7.21
CA ARG A 268 16.66 -17.24 -7.95
C ARG A 268 15.17 -17.36 -8.29
N PHE A 269 14.28 -16.77 -7.48
CA PHE A 269 12.85 -16.68 -7.81
C PHE A 269 12.61 -16.00 -9.16
N PHE A 270 13.40 -15.00 -9.50
CA PHE A 270 13.26 -14.23 -10.74
C PHE A 270 13.80 -14.93 -12.00
N ARG A 271 14.44 -16.09 -11.86
CA ARG A 271 14.81 -16.94 -13.02
C ARG A 271 13.59 -17.61 -13.67
N ASN A 272 12.50 -17.76 -12.93
CA ASN A 272 11.28 -18.34 -13.49
C ASN A 272 10.41 -17.25 -14.13
N PRO A 273 10.15 -17.31 -15.45
CA PRO A 273 9.39 -16.28 -16.16
C PRO A 273 7.94 -16.17 -15.65
N SER A 274 7.30 -17.25 -15.21
CA SER A 274 5.95 -17.20 -14.65
C SER A 274 5.90 -16.48 -13.31
N PHE A 275 6.96 -16.59 -12.48
CA PHE A 275 7.11 -15.82 -11.24
C PHE A 275 7.29 -14.33 -11.55
N VAL A 276 8.16 -13.99 -12.49
CA VAL A 276 8.37 -12.59 -12.91
C VAL A 276 7.06 -11.98 -13.41
N ILE A 277 6.33 -12.70 -14.27
CA ILE A 277 5.06 -12.21 -14.82
C ILE A 277 4.05 -11.94 -13.71
N ILE A 278 3.88 -12.84 -12.72
CA ILE A 278 2.90 -12.62 -11.64
C ILE A 278 3.30 -11.46 -10.73
N VAL A 279 4.61 -11.27 -10.50
CA VAL A 279 5.15 -10.13 -9.74
C VAL A 279 4.92 -8.82 -10.49
N VAL A 280 5.14 -8.79 -11.80
CA VAL A 280 4.87 -7.60 -12.65
C VAL A 280 3.37 -7.29 -12.68
N ILE A 281 2.51 -8.29 -12.83
CA ILE A 281 1.05 -8.13 -12.75
C ILE A 281 0.66 -7.48 -11.41
N ASN A 282 1.19 -8.00 -10.30
CA ASN A 282 0.93 -7.46 -8.98
C ASN A 282 1.37 -5.99 -8.87
N ALA A 283 2.58 -5.69 -9.34
CA ALA A 283 3.14 -4.35 -9.31
C ALA A 283 2.30 -3.35 -10.13
N LEU A 284 1.93 -3.71 -11.36
CA LEU A 284 1.09 -2.86 -12.21
C LEU A 284 -0.28 -2.61 -11.59
N LEU A 285 -0.97 -3.65 -11.10
CA LEU A 285 -2.29 -3.50 -10.48
C LEU A 285 -2.27 -2.60 -9.25
N PHE A 286 -1.31 -2.78 -8.35
CA PHE A 286 -1.21 -1.92 -7.17
C PHE A 286 -0.71 -0.51 -7.51
N GLY A 287 0.11 -0.34 -8.55
CA GLY A 287 0.53 0.97 -9.05
C GLY A 287 -0.64 1.78 -9.61
N ILE A 288 -1.42 1.22 -10.53
CA ILE A 288 -2.59 1.91 -11.11
C ILE A 288 -3.68 2.16 -10.07
N PHE A 289 -3.87 1.22 -9.14
CA PHE A 289 -4.79 1.40 -8.01
C PHE A 289 -4.40 2.60 -7.14
N ALA A 290 -3.14 2.68 -6.72
CA ALA A 290 -2.69 3.74 -5.83
C ALA A 290 -2.72 5.11 -6.51
N GLY A 291 -2.33 5.18 -7.81
CA GLY A 291 -2.40 6.39 -8.60
C GLY A 291 -3.84 6.92 -8.71
N ALA A 292 -4.79 6.05 -9.05
CA ALA A 292 -6.20 6.41 -9.12
C ALA A 292 -6.77 6.84 -7.77
N ASN A 293 -6.49 6.05 -6.71
CA ASN A 293 -6.96 6.32 -5.36
C ASN A 293 -6.41 7.63 -4.77
N TYR A 294 -5.22 8.05 -5.23
CA TYR A 294 -4.64 9.34 -4.90
C TYR A 294 -5.33 10.49 -5.63
N LEU A 295 -5.65 10.35 -6.93
CA LEU A 295 -6.22 11.42 -7.74
C LEU A 295 -7.72 11.63 -7.53
N LEU A 296 -8.46 10.59 -7.21
CA LEU A 296 -9.94 10.64 -7.09
C LEU A 296 -10.45 11.64 -6.05
N PRO A 297 -9.86 11.81 -4.86
CA PRO A 297 -10.25 12.86 -3.92
C PRO A 297 -10.17 14.26 -4.52
N PHE A 298 -9.12 14.54 -5.31
CA PHE A 298 -8.94 15.82 -5.98
C PHE A 298 -10.02 16.04 -7.05
N TYR A 299 -10.32 15.04 -7.87
CA TYR A 299 -11.41 15.12 -8.84
C TYR A 299 -12.77 15.40 -8.16
N LEU A 300 -13.11 14.63 -7.12
CA LEU A 300 -14.40 14.76 -6.44
C LEU A 300 -14.55 16.09 -5.71
N GLN A 301 -13.49 16.58 -5.07
CA GLN A 301 -13.57 17.84 -4.31
C GLN A 301 -13.35 19.08 -5.19
N LEU A 302 -12.36 19.10 -6.10
CA LEU A 302 -12.02 20.28 -6.88
C LEU A 302 -12.87 20.47 -8.15
N ILE A 303 -13.29 19.35 -8.79
CA ILE A 303 -14.05 19.41 -10.04
C ILE A 303 -15.54 19.27 -9.76
N GLN A 304 -15.92 18.23 -9.00
CA GLN A 304 -17.33 17.96 -8.68
C GLN A 304 -17.86 18.84 -7.53
N GLY A 305 -16.98 19.58 -6.83
CA GLY A 305 -17.37 20.46 -5.73
C GLY A 305 -17.96 19.75 -4.52
N LEU A 306 -17.67 18.45 -4.36
CA LEU A 306 -18.19 17.68 -3.24
C LEU A 306 -17.50 18.06 -1.94
N SER A 307 -18.26 18.01 -0.84
CA SER A 307 -17.66 18.05 0.49
C SER A 307 -16.76 16.84 0.72
N THR A 308 -15.82 16.95 1.65
CA THR A 308 -14.85 15.88 1.94
C THR A 308 -15.57 14.60 2.39
N PHE A 309 -16.66 14.73 3.16
CA PHE A 309 -17.47 13.60 3.59
C PHE A 309 -18.16 12.89 2.41
N ASN A 310 -18.82 13.65 1.52
CA ASN A 310 -19.52 13.09 0.36
C ASN A 310 -18.52 12.42 -0.62
N ALA A 311 -17.35 13.03 -0.83
CA ALA A 311 -16.27 12.42 -1.61
C ALA A 311 -15.80 11.11 -0.96
N GLY A 312 -15.66 11.08 0.37
CA GLY A 312 -15.32 9.88 1.14
C GLY A 312 -16.33 8.75 0.98
N LEU A 313 -17.62 9.06 1.01
CA LEU A 313 -18.70 8.09 0.79
C LEU A 313 -18.59 7.44 -0.60
N ILE A 314 -18.33 8.23 -1.64
CA ILE A 314 -18.20 7.71 -3.01
C ILE A 314 -16.95 6.82 -3.11
N LEU A 315 -15.81 7.22 -2.53
CA LEU A 315 -14.59 6.41 -2.55
C LEU A 315 -14.72 5.08 -1.79
N THR A 316 -15.61 5.02 -0.80
CA THR A 316 -15.91 3.77 -0.08
C THR A 316 -16.47 2.68 -1.00
N ALA A 317 -17.11 3.05 -2.12
CA ALA A 317 -17.61 2.10 -3.12
C ALA A 317 -16.50 1.17 -3.67
N LEU A 318 -15.29 1.70 -3.90
CA LEU A 318 -14.11 0.91 -4.31
C LEU A 318 -13.76 -0.14 -3.25
N SER A 319 -13.68 0.28 -2.00
CA SER A 319 -13.28 -0.59 -0.90
C SER A 319 -14.32 -1.68 -0.60
N ILE A 320 -15.61 -1.35 -0.74
CA ILE A 320 -16.71 -2.33 -0.64
C ILE A 320 -16.58 -3.37 -1.75
N GLY A 321 -16.33 -2.95 -2.99
CA GLY A 321 -16.10 -3.86 -4.11
C GLY A 321 -14.91 -4.81 -3.83
N LEU A 322 -13.79 -4.27 -3.36
CA LEU A 322 -12.61 -5.03 -3.00
C LEU A 322 -12.88 -6.07 -1.89
N MET A 323 -13.61 -5.68 -0.87
CA MET A 323 -13.98 -6.56 0.26
C MET A 323 -14.90 -7.70 -0.21
N ILE A 324 -15.94 -7.41 -0.98
CA ILE A 324 -16.90 -8.40 -1.49
C ILE A 324 -16.17 -9.40 -2.40
N ALA A 325 -15.40 -8.89 -3.36
CA ALA A 325 -14.70 -9.76 -4.32
C ALA A 325 -13.60 -10.57 -3.65
N GLY A 326 -12.86 -10.00 -2.68
CA GLY A 326 -11.86 -10.72 -1.90
C GLY A 326 -12.46 -11.87 -1.11
N PHE A 327 -13.63 -11.65 -0.48
CA PHE A 327 -14.37 -12.69 0.23
C PHE A 327 -14.84 -13.81 -0.73
N ILE A 328 -15.46 -13.44 -1.85
CA ILE A 328 -15.91 -14.41 -2.88
C ILE A 328 -14.71 -15.17 -3.45
N ALA A 329 -13.63 -14.49 -3.79
CA ALA A 329 -12.41 -15.10 -4.32
C ALA A 329 -11.82 -16.14 -3.33
N GLY A 330 -11.81 -15.85 -2.04
CA GLY A 330 -11.38 -16.78 -1.00
C GLY A 330 -12.23 -18.03 -0.93
N GLN A 331 -13.55 -17.92 -1.08
CA GLN A 331 -14.47 -19.07 -1.08
C GLN A 331 -14.37 -19.91 -2.37
N VAL A 332 -14.29 -19.21 -3.50
CA VAL A 332 -14.23 -19.85 -4.83
C VAL A 332 -12.85 -20.47 -5.08
N TYR A 333 -11.80 -19.94 -4.44
CA TYR A 333 -10.43 -20.44 -4.56
C TYR A 333 -10.33 -21.96 -4.33
N MET A 334 -10.97 -22.48 -3.30
CA MET A 334 -10.96 -23.91 -2.98
C MET A 334 -11.57 -24.79 -4.11
N LYS A 335 -12.50 -24.22 -4.90
CA LYS A 335 -13.16 -24.91 -6.01
C LYS A 335 -12.41 -24.76 -7.35
N LEU A 336 -11.56 -23.74 -7.47
CA LEU A 336 -10.83 -23.41 -8.70
C LEU A 336 -9.33 -23.74 -8.60
N ILE A 337 -8.94 -24.68 -7.74
CA ILE A 337 -7.55 -25.15 -7.66
C ILE A 337 -7.08 -25.60 -9.06
N GLY A 338 -5.98 -25.01 -9.56
CA GLY A 338 -5.48 -25.23 -10.92
C GLY A 338 -6.12 -24.36 -12.01
N LYS A 339 -7.03 -23.43 -11.66
CA LYS A 339 -7.68 -22.50 -12.59
C LYS A 339 -7.64 -21.04 -12.12
N LEU A 340 -6.71 -20.70 -11.22
CA LEU A 340 -6.54 -19.36 -10.66
C LEU A 340 -6.30 -18.28 -11.72
N LYS A 341 -5.68 -18.66 -12.84
CA LYS A 341 -5.46 -17.83 -14.01
C LYS A 341 -6.76 -17.20 -14.52
N TYR A 342 -7.86 -17.94 -14.59
CA TYR A 342 -9.13 -17.41 -15.10
C TYR A 342 -9.77 -16.41 -14.15
N LEU A 343 -9.61 -16.61 -12.83
CA LEU A 343 -10.06 -15.65 -11.83
C LEU A 343 -9.25 -14.35 -11.93
N LEU A 344 -7.94 -14.47 -12.15
CA LEU A 344 -7.04 -13.34 -12.38
C LEU A 344 -7.44 -12.55 -13.64
N MET A 345 -7.72 -13.25 -14.75
CA MET A 345 -8.17 -12.63 -16.01
C MET A 345 -9.50 -11.90 -15.84
N GLY A 346 -10.49 -12.54 -15.20
CA GLY A 346 -11.79 -11.91 -14.93
C GLY A 346 -11.67 -10.66 -14.06
N GLY A 347 -10.84 -10.72 -13.01
CA GLY A 347 -10.58 -9.57 -12.16
C GLY A 347 -9.89 -8.40 -12.90
N THR A 348 -8.89 -8.69 -13.73
CA THR A 348 -8.21 -7.65 -14.54
C THR A 348 -9.12 -7.01 -15.57
N LEU A 349 -10.07 -7.77 -16.14
CA LEU A 349 -11.08 -7.24 -17.06
C LEU A 349 -12.02 -6.25 -16.34
N LEU A 350 -12.42 -6.57 -15.10
CA LEU A 350 -13.22 -5.65 -14.28
C LEU A 350 -12.45 -4.37 -13.95
N VAL A 351 -11.15 -4.47 -13.63
CA VAL A 351 -10.28 -3.29 -13.43
C VAL A 351 -10.25 -2.44 -14.71
N ALA A 352 -10.04 -3.04 -15.87
CA ALA A 352 -10.04 -2.34 -17.15
C ALA A 352 -11.38 -1.66 -17.44
N ALA A 353 -12.51 -2.34 -17.20
CA ALA A 353 -13.85 -1.77 -17.36
C ALA A 353 -14.09 -0.57 -16.43
N GLY A 354 -13.62 -0.65 -15.18
CA GLY A 354 -13.70 0.47 -14.23
C GLY A 354 -12.89 1.67 -14.70
N PHE A 355 -11.64 1.46 -15.14
CA PHE A 355 -10.81 2.53 -15.69
C PHE A 355 -11.38 3.10 -17.00
N PHE A 356 -12.02 2.28 -17.82
CA PHE A 356 -12.74 2.75 -19.02
C PHE A 356 -13.85 3.74 -18.65
N LEU A 357 -14.67 3.44 -17.62
CA LEU A 357 -15.69 4.38 -17.15
C LEU A 357 -15.06 5.68 -16.62
N LEU A 358 -14.00 5.58 -15.82
CA LEU A 358 -13.33 6.76 -15.26
C LEU A 358 -12.59 7.59 -16.32
N SER A 359 -12.16 7.01 -17.43
CA SER A 359 -11.51 7.74 -18.54
C SER A 359 -12.48 8.51 -19.43
N ARG A 360 -13.77 8.52 -19.10
CA ARG A 360 -14.85 9.22 -19.82
C ARG A 360 -15.58 10.25 -18.93
N LEU A 361 -14.90 10.71 -17.89
CA LEU A 361 -15.50 11.67 -16.97
C LEU A 361 -15.53 13.07 -17.59
N HIS A 362 -16.55 13.84 -17.22
CA HIS A 362 -16.73 15.24 -17.54
C HIS A 362 -16.97 16.02 -16.25
N PRO A 363 -16.80 17.34 -16.22
CA PRO A 363 -17.07 18.15 -15.02
C PRO A 363 -18.49 17.95 -14.45
N TRP A 364 -19.45 17.61 -15.31
CA TRP A 364 -20.87 17.35 -14.94
C TRP A 364 -21.25 15.87 -14.98
N SER A 365 -20.28 14.95 -14.97
CA SER A 365 -20.57 13.51 -14.92
C SER A 365 -21.34 13.16 -13.67
N GLY A 366 -22.39 12.34 -13.81
CA GLY A 366 -23.15 11.86 -12.67
C GLY A 366 -22.30 11.01 -11.73
N LEU A 367 -22.44 11.23 -10.43
CA LEU A 367 -21.69 10.50 -9.39
C LEU A 367 -21.87 8.97 -9.47
N GLY A 368 -22.99 8.51 -10.05
CA GLY A 368 -23.25 7.08 -10.30
C GLY A 368 -22.20 6.42 -11.22
N ILE A 369 -21.72 7.14 -12.25
CA ILE A 369 -20.67 6.62 -13.16
C ILE A 369 -19.35 6.47 -12.42
N VAL A 370 -18.99 7.47 -11.59
CA VAL A 370 -17.79 7.42 -10.76
C VAL A 370 -17.86 6.24 -9.78
N ALA A 371 -18.98 6.10 -9.06
CA ALA A 371 -19.20 5.02 -8.12
C ALA A 371 -19.17 3.64 -8.81
N ALA A 372 -19.79 3.51 -9.99
CA ALA A 372 -19.75 2.28 -10.78
C ALA A 372 -18.33 1.91 -11.21
N GLY A 373 -17.55 2.88 -11.71
CA GLY A 373 -16.14 2.69 -12.04
C GLY A 373 -15.31 2.22 -10.84
N LEU A 374 -15.55 2.83 -9.67
CA LEU A 374 -14.89 2.47 -8.41
C LEU A 374 -15.25 1.07 -7.94
N VAL A 375 -16.54 0.69 -7.99
CA VAL A 375 -16.98 -0.67 -7.66
C VAL A 375 -16.30 -1.70 -8.58
N LEU A 376 -16.25 -1.45 -9.88
CA LEU A 376 -15.62 -2.36 -10.84
C LEU A 376 -14.12 -2.52 -10.57
N ILE A 377 -13.40 -1.42 -10.30
CA ILE A 377 -11.98 -1.48 -9.93
C ILE A 377 -11.81 -2.28 -8.63
N GLY A 378 -12.64 -2.00 -7.61
CA GLY A 378 -12.61 -2.71 -6.34
C GLY A 378 -12.87 -4.20 -6.48
N LEU A 379 -13.93 -4.59 -7.20
CA LEU A 379 -14.25 -6.00 -7.50
C LEU A 379 -13.08 -6.67 -8.24
N GLY A 380 -12.54 -6.00 -9.24
CA GLY A 380 -11.41 -6.51 -10.00
C GLY A 380 -10.18 -6.78 -9.15
N LEU A 381 -9.79 -5.83 -8.31
CA LEU A 381 -8.67 -5.98 -7.38
C LEU A 381 -8.91 -7.07 -6.34
N GLY A 382 -10.12 -7.19 -5.81
CA GLY A 382 -10.47 -8.27 -4.89
C GLY A 382 -10.32 -9.65 -5.51
N PHE A 383 -10.79 -9.82 -6.76
CA PHE A 383 -10.63 -11.09 -7.50
C PHE A 383 -9.18 -11.38 -7.91
N THR A 384 -8.31 -10.38 -8.06
CA THR A 384 -6.92 -10.60 -8.47
C THR A 384 -5.98 -10.82 -7.28
N THR A 385 -6.22 -10.19 -6.13
CA THR A 385 -5.31 -10.22 -4.98
C THR A 385 -5.12 -11.63 -4.41
N VAL A 386 -6.20 -12.41 -4.28
CA VAL A 386 -6.15 -13.78 -3.73
C VAL A 386 -5.33 -14.72 -4.63
N PRO A 387 -5.62 -14.83 -5.96
CA PRO A 387 -4.79 -15.62 -6.86
C PRO A 387 -3.32 -15.22 -6.85
N ILE A 388 -3.02 -13.93 -6.97
CA ILE A 388 -1.64 -13.41 -7.02
C ILE A 388 -0.87 -13.81 -5.77
N THR A 389 -1.39 -13.48 -4.59
CA THR A 389 -0.74 -13.79 -3.32
C THR A 389 -0.51 -15.30 -3.17
N THR A 390 -1.51 -16.11 -3.54
CA THR A 390 -1.41 -17.56 -3.48
C THR A 390 -0.36 -18.12 -4.43
N MET A 391 -0.30 -17.63 -5.67
CA MET A 391 0.70 -18.04 -6.65
C MET A 391 2.11 -17.70 -6.20
N ILE A 392 2.32 -16.50 -5.64
CA ILE A 392 3.62 -16.08 -5.09
C ILE A 392 4.02 -16.98 -3.91
N LEU A 393 3.13 -17.22 -2.95
CA LEU A 393 3.42 -18.05 -1.78
C LEU A 393 3.68 -19.52 -2.16
N LYS A 394 2.91 -20.08 -3.10
CA LYS A 394 3.10 -21.45 -3.57
C LYS A 394 4.36 -21.66 -4.40
N SER A 395 4.96 -20.62 -4.94
CA SER A 395 6.21 -20.70 -5.69
C SER A 395 7.43 -20.86 -4.79
N ALA A 396 7.29 -20.70 -3.46
CA ALA A 396 8.37 -20.85 -2.51
C ALA A 396 8.29 -22.18 -1.74
N PRO A 397 9.45 -22.79 -1.42
CA PRO A 397 9.49 -23.89 -0.46
C PRO A 397 9.06 -23.40 0.94
N PRO A 398 8.53 -24.31 1.82
CA PRO A 398 8.03 -23.93 3.13
C PRO A 398 9.04 -23.15 3.99
N GLU A 399 10.33 -23.48 3.86
CA GLU A 399 11.43 -22.85 4.60
C GLU A 399 11.64 -21.39 4.19
N LYS A 400 11.26 -21.03 2.95
CA LYS A 400 11.37 -19.68 2.36
C LYS A 400 10.01 -18.97 2.23
N ALA A 401 8.95 -19.48 2.84
CA ALA A 401 7.61 -18.88 2.79
C ALA A 401 7.59 -17.43 3.33
N GLY A 402 8.38 -17.15 4.37
CA GLY A 402 8.55 -15.80 4.90
C GLY A 402 9.14 -14.82 3.86
N MET A 403 10.13 -15.27 3.08
CA MET A 403 10.72 -14.47 2.01
C MET A 403 9.69 -14.21 0.89
N ALA A 404 8.92 -15.21 0.47
CA ALA A 404 7.86 -15.03 -0.53
C ALA A 404 6.78 -14.04 -0.06
N SER A 405 6.42 -14.08 1.22
CA SER A 405 5.51 -13.11 1.83
C SER A 405 6.09 -11.69 1.80
N SER A 406 7.38 -11.54 2.10
CA SER A 406 8.07 -10.25 2.03
C SER A 406 8.16 -9.71 0.60
N ILE A 407 8.42 -10.57 -0.40
CA ILE A 407 8.36 -10.20 -1.82
C ILE A 407 6.96 -9.70 -2.17
N SER A 408 5.92 -10.41 -1.76
CA SER A 408 4.52 -9.99 -2.00
C SER A 408 4.23 -8.61 -1.39
N GLY A 409 4.70 -8.35 -0.17
CA GLY A 409 4.57 -7.05 0.50
C GLY A 409 5.34 -5.94 -0.22
N LEU A 410 6.61 -6.17 -0.56
CA LEU A 410 7.43 -5.21 -1.30
C LEU A 410 6.79 -4.87 -2.65
N MET A 411 6.34 -5.90 -3.41
CA MET A 411 5.69 -5.74 -4.72
C MET A 411 4.25 -5.22 -4.63
N ARG A 412 3.76 -4.95 -3.44
CA ARG A 412 2.55 -4.19 -3.18
C ARG A 412 2.87 -2.72 -2.89
N PHE A 413 3.71 -2.43 -1.90
CA PHE A 413 3.93 -1.07 -1.40
C PHE A 413 4.83 -0.23 -2.32
N ALA A 414 5.94 -0.79 -2.84
CA ALA A 414 6.84 -0.04 -3.72
C ALA A 414 6.15 0.40 -5.03
N PRO A 415 5.39 -0.45 -5.76
CA PRO A 415 4.63 0.00 -6.92
C PRO A 415 3.51 0.99 -6.59
N MET A 416 2.90 0.92 -5.40
CA MET A 416 1.92 1.92 -4.98
C MET A 416 2.54 3.32 -4.90
N THR A 417 3.74 3.43 -4.32
CA THR A 417 4.44 4.72 -4.25
C THR A 417 4.81 5.26 -5.63
N ILE A 418 5.33 4.39 -6.50
CA ILE A 418 5.65 4.73 -7.90
C ILE A 418 4.37 5.16 -8.64
N GLY A 419 3.27 4.45 -8.46
CA GLY A 419 1.98 4.74 -9.09
C GLY A 419 1.46 6.13 -8.74
N ILE A 420 1.50 6.53 -7.47
CA ILE A 420 1.12 7.89 -7.04
C ILE A 420 1.97 8.94 -7.76
N ALA A 421 3.30 8.77 -7.77
CA ALA A 421 4.22 9.71 -8.40
C ALA A 421 4.02 9.79 -9.92
N VAL A 422 3.90 8.66 -10.61
CA VAL A 422 3.70 8.59 -12.06
C VAL A 422 2.37 9.22 -12.46
N PHE A 423 1.27 8.89 -11.80
CA PHE A 423 -0.03 9.47 -12.11
C PHE A 423 -0.07 10.98 -11.87
N ASN A 424 0.62 11.47 -10.85
CA ASN A 424 0.74 12.90 -10.62
C ASN A 424 1.55 13.61 -11.73
N VAL A 425 2.65 13.02 -12.20
CA VAL A 425 3.42 13.54 -13.35
C VAL A 425 2.56 13.59 -14.62
N ILE A 426 1.79 12.52 -14.88
CA ILE A 426 0.90 12.45 -16.04
C ILE A 426 -0.16 13.54 -15.94
N LEU A 427 -0.78 13.74 -14.77
CA LEU A 427 -1.76 14.82 -14.56
C LEU A 427 -1.16 16.18 -14.87
N ILE A 428 -0.01 16.51 -14.27
CA ILE A 428 0.64 17.81 -14.47
C ILE A 428 1.04 18.02 -15.93
N ALA A 429 1.64 17.01 -16.56
CA ALA A 429 2.05 17.08 -17.96
C ALA A 429 0.84 17.24 -18.90
N GLY A 430 -0.23 16.47 -18.66
CA GLY A 430 -1.47 16.54 -19.41
C GLY A 430 -2.14 17.91 -19.30
N VAL A 431 -2.27 18.45 -18.09
CA VAL A 431 -2.84 19.79 -17.86
C VAL A 431 -2.00 20.88 -18.55
N LYS A 432 -0.66 20.83 -18.42
CA LYS A 432 0.23 21.79 -19.12
C LYS A 432 0.12 21.72 -20.65
N TYR A 433 0.09 20.51 -21.19
CA TYR A 433 -0.06 20.31 -22.64
C TYR A 433 -1.40 20.87 -23.15
N LEU A 434 -2.50 20.53 -22.47
CA LEU A 434 -3.83 20.99 -22.86
C LEU A 434 -4.01 22.50 -22.69
N ALA A 435 -3.43 23.10 -21.67
CA ALA A 435 -3.39 24.55 -21.51
C ALA A 435 -2.61 25.23 -22.66
N GLY A 436 -1.46 24.68 -23.04
CA GLY A 436 -0.65 25.17 -24.16
C GLY A 436 -1.37 25.08 -25.50
N VAL A 437 -2.01 23.96 -25.82
CA VAL A 437 -2.79 23.76 -27.06
C VAL A 437 -3.97 24.72 -27.13
N ASN A 438 -4.61 25.07 -26.01
CA ASN A 438 -5.71 26.04 -25.95
C ASN A 438 -5.24 27.50 -25.90
N GLY A 439 -3.92 27.78 -26.03
CA GLY A 439 -3.35 29.14 -26.03
C GLY A 439 -3.54 29.91 -24.72
N ILE A 440 -3.69 29.19 -23.58
CA ILE A 440 -3.96 29.80 -22.27
C ILE A 440 -2.63 30.26 -21.67
N VAL A 441 -2.37 31.55 -21.72
CA VAL A 441 -1.16 32.20 -21.16
C VAL A 441 -1.44 32.80 -19.77
N SER A 442 -2.70 33.02 -19.43
CA SER A 442 -3.14 33.61 -18.17
C SER A 442 -4.20 32.73 -17.47
N LYS A 443 -4.61 33.08 -16.25
CA LYS A 443 -5.63 32.36 -15.48
C LYS A 443 -6.94 32.23 -16.28
N PRO A 444 -7.32 31.00 -16.73
CA PRO A 444 -8.52 30.82 -17.56
C PRO A 444 -9.81 31.05 -16.75
N PRO A 445 -10.96 31.30 -17.39
CA PRO A 445 -12.27 31.20 -16.78
C PRO A 445 -12.47 29.83 -16.06
N ALA A 446 -13.29 29.83 -15.01
CA ALA A 446 -13.42 28.66 -14.13
C ALA A 446 -13.90 27.39 -14.85
N ASP A 447 -14.78 27.54 -15.84
CA ASP A 447 -15.31 26.46 -16.68
C ASP A 447 -14.24 25.85 -17.60
N ILE A 448 -13.38 26.67 -18.19
CA ILE A 448 -12.26 26.25 -19.03
C ILE A 448 -11.20 25.56 -18.15
N ALA A 449 -10.90 26.11 -16.98
CA ALA A 449 -9.98 25.51 -16.02
C ALA A 449 -10.47 24.11 -15.56
N ALA A 450 -11.76 23.99 -15.26
CA ALA A 450 -12.37 22.72 -14.88
C ALA A 450 -12.30 21.68 -16.00
N ASN A 451 -12.57 22.08 -17.25
CA ASN A 451 -12.48 21.18 -18.41
C ASN A 451 -11.05 20.69 -18.66
N ILE A 452 -10.05 21.58 -18.60
CA ILE A 452 -8.63 21.21 -18.79
C ILE A 452 -8.19 20.25 -17.67
N LEU A 453 -8.54 20.55 -16.42
CA LEU A 453 -8.18 19.71 -15.29
C LEU A 453 -8.86 18.35 -15.38
N THR A 454 -10.14 18.29 -15.76
CA THR A 454 -10.87 17.03 -15.98
C THR A 454 -10.23 16.21 -17.08
N SER A 455 -9.85 16.82 -18.20
CA SER A 455 -9.15 16.11 -19.28
C SER A 455 -7.79 15.57 -18.83
N GLY A 456 -7.12 16.25 -17.89
CA GLY A 456 -5.90 15.73 -17.24
C GLY A 456 -6.17 14.49 -16.42
N PHE A 457 -7.27 14.43 -15.66
CA PHE A 457 -7.71 13.21 -14.93
C PHE A 457 -8.08 12.10 -15.90
N ASP A 458 -8.83 12.39 -16.96
CA ASP A 458 -9.22 11.41 -17.99
C ASP A 458 -8.01 10.75 -18.62
N LEU A 459 -6.97 11.55 -18.94
CA LEU A 459 -5.71 11.02 -19.44
C LEU A 459 -5.05 10.04 -18.46
N CYS A 460 -5.05 10.36 -17.16
CA CYS A 460 -4.52 9.47 -16.13
C CYS A 460 -5.31 8.15 -16.07
N PHE A 461 -6.64 8.22 -16.08
CA PHE A 461 -7.49 7.02 -16.05
C PHE A 461 -7.40 6.23 -17.36
N PHE A 462 -7.24 6.90 -18.51
CA PHE A 462 -7.00 6.23 -19.79
C PHE A 462 -5.67 5.46 -19.80
N ILE A 463 -4.61 6.03 -19.23
CA ILE A 463 -3.35 5.29 -19.04
C ILE A 463 -3.54 4.13 -18.07
N GLY A 464 -4.33 4.30 -17.03
CA GLY A 464 -4.74 3.20 -16.14
C GLY A 464 -5.44 2.06 -16.89
N LEU A 465 -6.33 2.39 -17.84
CA LEU A 465 -6.98 1.43 -18.73
C LEU A 465 -5.96 0.68 -19.61
N ILE A 466 -5.02 1.40 -20.23
CA ILE A 466 -3.96 0.77 -21.05
C ILE A 466 -3.13 -0.19 -20.21
N LEU A 467 -2.71 0.22 -19.01
CA LEU A 467 -1.94 -0.64 -18.12
C LEU A 467 -2.75 -1.85 -17.66
N ALA A 468 -4.04 -1.69 -17.38
CA ALA A 468 -4.93 -2.81 -17.04
C ALA A 468 -5.09 -3.79 -18.22
N ALA A 469 -5.16 -3.28 -19.48
CA ALA A 469 -5.16 -4.11 -20.67
C ALA A 469 -3.83 -4.88 -20.85
N VAL A 470 -2.69 -4.22 -20.59
CA VAL A 470 -1.37 -4.89 -20.57
C VAL A 470 -1.36 -6.01 -19.53
N VAL A 471 -1.87 -5.76 -18.32
CA VAL A 471 -1.98 -6.78 -17.27
C VAL A 471 -2.85 -7.94 -17.74
N PHE A 472 -3.99 -7.68 -18.38
CA PHE A 472 -4.85 -8.71 -18.94
C PHE A 472 -4.10 -9.59 -19.95
N ILE A 473 -3.32 -8.98 -20.86
CA ILE A 473 -2.48 -9.70 -21.82
C ILE A 473 -1.41 -10.54 -21.08
N LEU A 474 -0.75 -10.00 -20.06
CA LEU A 474 0.24 -10.73 -19.27
C LEU A 474 -0.36 -11.96 -18.57
N CYS A 475 -1.65 -11.92 -18.20
CA CYS A 475 -2.32 -13.07 -17.59
C CYS A 475 -2.33 -14.31 -18.51
N PHE A 476 -2.31 -14.16 -19.84
CA PHE A 476 -2.24 -15.29 -20.76
C PHE A 476 -0.93 -16.09 -20.63
N PHE A 477 0.16 -15.44 -20.24
CA PHE A 477 1.48 -16.04 -20.10
C PHE A 477 1.72 -16.65 -18.71
N VAL A 478 0.84 -16.46 -17.75
CA VAL A 478 0.94 -17.08 -16.41
C VAL A 478 0.69 -18.58 -16.53
N SER A 479 1.60 -19.39 -16.00
CA SER A 479 1.50 -20.84 -15.94
C SER A 479 1.62 -21.34 -14.50
N GLU A 480 0.53 -21.84 -13.93
CA GLU A 480 0.51 -22.38 -12.56
C GLU A 480 1.46 -23.60 -12.40
N LYS A 481 1.63 -24.43 -13.46
CA LYS A 481 2.57 -25.55 -13.45
C LYS A 481 4.03 -25.09 -13.34
N ARG A 482 4.41 -24.05 -14.10
CA ARG A 482 5.78 -23.50 -14.05
C ARG A 482 6.08 -22.82 -12.71
N LEU A 483 5.08 -22.23 -12.06
CA LEU A 483 5.24 -21.64 -10.72
C LEU A 483 5.54 -22.72 -9.67
N ALA A 484 4.96 -23.92 -9.78
CA ALA A 484 5.27 -25.03 -8.88
C ALA A 484 6.73 -25.51 -9.01
N MET A 485 7.33 -25.42 -10.20
CA MET A 485 8.76 -25.79 -10.42
C MET A 485 9.75 -24.83 -9.76
N VAL A 486 9.36 -23.58 -9.44
CA VAL A 486 10.24 -22.64 -8.69
C VAL A 486 10.61 -23.24 -7.34
N LYS A 487 9.68 -23.96 -6.72
CA LYS A 487 9.88 -24.62 -5.44
C LYS A 487 11.07 -25.60 -5.47
N GLU A 488 11.21 -26.34 -6.55
CA GLU A 488 12.31 -27.30 -6.75
C GLU A 488 13.66 -26.59 -6.96
N THR A 489 13.69 -25.59 -7.85
CA THR A 489 14.90 -24.82 -8.18
C THR A 489 15.45 -23.99 -7.00
N VAL A 490 14.60 -23.57 -6.07
CA VAL A 490 14.99 -22.74 -4.92
C VAL A 490 15.32 -23.59 -3.69
N SER A 491 14.92 -24.88 -3.67
CA SER A 491 15.29 -25.84 -2.62
C SER A 491 16.69 -26.45 -2.82
N GLU A 492 17.21 -26.43 -4.03
CA GLU A 492 18.60 -26.73 -4.38
C GLU A 492 19.52 -25.51 -4.19
#